data_5454e295f3fbef8aa73fc533813af2d2
#
_entry.id   5454e295f3fbef8aa73fc533813af2d2
#
_cell.length_a   1.000
_cell.length_b   1.000
_cell.length_c   1.000
_cell.angle_alpha   90.00
_cell.angle_beta   90.00
_cell.angle_gamma   90.00
#
_symmetry.space_group_name_H-M   'P 1'
#
loop_
_entity.id
_entity.type
_entity.pdbx_description
1 polymer ?
#
loop_
_entity_poly.entity_id
_entity_poly.type
_entity_poly.pdbx_seq_one_letter_code
_entity_poly.pdbx_strand_id
1 'polypeptide(L)'
;HLQNSYIAYATRGCPRRCEFCAVHRIEPEFVQYLPLRSYVSRIEDKYGPKRDLILLDNNVLASDQFSQIISDVKALGFERGARFSYLSKAGRITSAHRILDFNQGLDARLLTEDKMALLSETAIKPVRIAFDDLKYRELYEGKIRLAAKFGLEHLSNYVLYNYLDRPSELYERLAINLSLNEELGVKVFSYPMRYVSLASKDRLVTTPGNVGPNWNPKFLRAIRCILLRTKGLVGISKPYFEAAFGRDVNEFMKILMMPEDYILRRGDSAASGMIHQWQRDVAALSPSEKDMFARIVQTNQFRDIDFHGLPRSVKKATSHYLARDMSNLHLLATEPGAGFDPAETEPEVGIGGDPWLLGGVDVAAAK
;
A
#
# COMPACT_ATOMS: atom_id res chain seq x y z
N HIS A 1 -17.56 -3.87 6.07
CA HIS A 1 -16.59 -4.96 6.12
C HIS A 1 -16.19 -5.28 7.56
N LEU A 2 -15.61 -4.35 8.31
CA LEU A 2 -15.20 -4.57 9.72
C LEU A 2 -16.35 -4.98 10.64
N GLN A 3 -17.59 -4.54 10.38
CA GLN A 3 -18.76 -4.89 11.19
C GLN A 3 -19.07 -6.39 11.22
N ASN A 4 -18.61 -7.14 10.20
CA ASN A 4 -18.80 -8.58 10.08
C ASN A 4 -17.51 -9.37 10.34
N SER A 5 -16.60 -8.81 11.14
CA SER A 5 -15.33 -9.43 11.46
C SER A 5 -15.10 -9.48 12.97
N TYR A 6 -14.50 -10.57 13.46
CA TYR A 6 -13.80 -10.57 14.72
C TYR A 6 -12.48 -9.81 14.53
N ILE A 7 -12.15 -8.89 15.42
CA ILE A 7 -10.87 -8.19 15.44
C ILE A 7 -10.18 -8.58 16.74
N ALA A 8 -9.05 -9.26 16.63
CA ALA A 8 -8.39 -9.88 17.76
C ALA A 8 -6.86 -9.88 17.64
N TYR A 9 -6.23 -10.41 18.66
CA TYR A 9 -4.80 -10.70 18.70
C TYR A 9 -4.60 -12.13 19.18
N ALA A 10 -3.65 -12.85 18.57
CA ALA A 10 -3.13 -14.12 19.06
C ALA A 10 -1.78 -13.94 19.77
N THR A 11 -1.06 -12.85 19.45
CA THR A 11 0.21 -12.41 20.06
C THR A 11 0.18 -10.89 20.26
N ARG A 12 1.13 -10.34 21.01
CA ARG A 12 1.32 -8.87 21.12
C ARG A 12 2.81 -8.53 21.03
N GLY A 13 3.08 -7.35 20.48
CA GLY A 13 4.44 -6.84 20.31
C GLY A 13 5.22 -7.56 19.21
N CYS A 14 6.51 -7.31 19.17
CA CYS A 14 7.43 -7.91 18.20
C CYS A 14 8.83 -8.02 18.83
N PRO A 15 9.53 -9.19 18.75
CA PRO A 15 10.87 -9.30 19.28
C PRO A 15 11.92 -8.53 18.46
N ARG A 16 11.55 -8.02 17.29
CA ARG A 16 12.43 -7.21 16.45
C ARG A 16 12.38 -5.74 16.83
N ARG A 17 13.49 -5.04 16.57
CA ARG A 17 13.65 -3.60 16.80
C ARG A 17 14.03 -2.89 15.51
N CYS A 18 13.17 -3.02 14.48
CA CYS A 18 13.39 -2.33 13.22
C CYS A 18 13.32 -0.81 13.44
N GLU A 19 14.30 -0.06 12.95
CA GLU A 19 14.43 1.39 13.20
C GLU A 19 13.25 2.21 12.70
N PHE A 20 12.62 1.77 11.62
CA PHE A 20 11.45 2.44 11.04
C PHE A 20 10.13 2.11 11.75
N CYS A 21 10.11 1.09 12.64
CA CYS A 21 8.88 0.53 13.19
C CYS A 21 8.62 1.05 14.60
N ALA A 22 7.38 1.48 14.87
CA ALA A 22 6.97 1.98 16.18
C ALA A 22 6.68 0.86 17.20
N VAL A 23 6.47 -0.37 16.76
CA VAL A 23 5.96 -1.47 17.59
C VAL A 23 6.80 -1.67 18.86
N HIS A 24 8.13 -1.73 18.75
CA HIS A 24 9.01 -1.93 19.91
C HIS A 24 8.99 -0.77 20.93
N ARG A 25 8.42 0.38 20.57
CA ARG A 25 8.21 1.53 21.48
C ARG A 25 6.83 1.51 22.13
N ILE A 26 5.82 1.04 21.39
CA ILE A 26 4.43 1.02 21.83
C ILE A 26 4.13 -0.27 22.60
N GLU A 27 4.66 -1.38 22.15
CA GLU A 27 4.53 -2.71 22.72
C GLU A 27 5.93 -3.32 22.92
N PRO A 28 6.66 -2.92 23.98
CA PRO A 28 8.07 -3.29 24.17
C PRO A 28 8.26 -4.78 24.53
N GLU A 29 7.22 -5.42 25.04
CA GLU A 29 7.22 -6.83 25.41
C GLU A 29 6.55 -7.67 24.34
N PHE A 30 7.15 -8.82 24.03
CA PHE A 30 6.57 -9.79 23.11
C PHE A 30 5.80 -10.86 23.89
N VAL A 31 4.47 -10.88 23.72
CA VAL A 31 3.58 -11.89 24.30
C VAL A 31 3.38 -13.00 23.25
N GLN A 32 3.90 -14.17 23.54
CA GLN A 32 3.94 -15.34 22.64
C GLN A 32 2.57 -15.87 22.24
N TYR A 33 1.59 -15.79 23.15
CA TYR A 33 0.27 -16.36 22.96
C TYR A 33 -0.77 -15.65 23.81
N LEU A 34 -1.91 -15.39 23.19
CA LEU A 34 -3.13 -14.92 23.85
C LEU A 34 -4.27 -15.93 23.57
N PRO A 35 -5.16 -16.19 24.54
CA PRO A 35 -6.22 -17.19 24.41
C PRO A 35 -7.30 -16.78 23.41
N LEU A 36 -6.98 -16.88 22.11
CA LEU A 36 -7.79 -16.41 20.99
C LEU A 36 -9.22 -16.95 21.03
N ARG A 37 -9.40 -18.23 21.34
CA ARG A 37 -10.70 -18.87 21.38
C ARG A 37 -11.63 -18.22 22.39
N SER A 38 -11.17 -18.01 23.63
CA SER A 38 -11.97 -17.39 24.68
C SER A 38 -12.31 -15.93 24.39
N TYR A 39 -11.41 -15.23 23.69
CA TYR A 39 -11.64 -13.85 23.27
C TYR A 39 -12.72 -13.77 22.18
N VAL A 40 -12.63 -14.60 21.16
CA VAL A 40 -13.60 -14.66 20.06
C VAL A 40 -14.97 -15.10 20.57
N SER A 41 -15.04 -16.13 21.46
CA SER A 41 -16.31 -16.58 22.04
C SER A 41 -17.04 -15.46 22.78
N ARG A 42 -16.34 -14.63 23.57
CA ARG A 42 -16.95 -13.48 24.26
C ARG A 42 -17.53 -12.44 23.30
N ILE A 43 -16.89 -12.25 22.13
CA ILE A 43 -17.43 -11.35 21.10
C ILE A 43 -18.68 -11.97 20.47
N GLU A 44 -18.64 -13.27 20.19
CA GLU A 44 -19.75 -14.01 19.61
C GLU A 44 -20.98 -14.02 20.52
N ASP A 45 -20.79 -14.28 21.82
CA ASP A 45 -21.86 -14.27 22.83
C ASP A 45 -22.56 -12.90 22.90
N LYS A 46 -21.81 -11.81 22.71
CA LYS A 46 -22.35 -10.45 22.83
C LYS A 46 -22.91 -9.89 21.52
N TYR A 47 -22.30 -10.20 20.40
CA TYR A 47 -22.56 -9.56 19.11
C TYR A 47 -22.96 -10.53 18.00
N GLY A 48 -23.12 -11.81 18.33
CA GLY A 48 -23.39 -12.89 17.39
C GLY A 48 -22.19 -13.26 16.51
N PRO A 49 -22.32 -14.36 15.76
CA PRO A 49 -21.24 -14.90 14.93
C PRO A 49 -20.85 -13.92 13.81
N LYS A 50 -19.55 -13.83 13.52
CA LYS A 50 -18.98 -13.01 12.45
C LYS A 50 -18.36 -13.89 11.37
N ARG A 51 -18.36 -13.37 10.14
CA ARG A 51 -17.82 -14.07 8.97
C ARG A 51 -16.30 -14.19 9.00
N ASP A 52 -15.61 -13.10 9.26
CA ASP A 52 -14.16 -12.98 9.08
C ASP A 52 -13.42 -12.87 10.41
N LEU A 53 -12.15 -13.26 10.44
CA LEU A 53 -11.24 -13.09 11.56
C LEU A 53 -10.04 -12.25 11.11
N ILE A 54 -9.91 -11.06 11.69
CA ILE A 54 -8.80 -10.15 11.46
C ILE A 54 -7.90 -10.16 12.69
N LEU A 55 -6.67 -10.61 12.51
CA LEU A 55 -5.64 -10.66 13.54
C LEU A 55 -4.66 -9.49 13.35
N LEU A 56 -4.55 -8.67 14.40
CA LEU A 56 -3.70 -7.46 14.41
C LEU A 56 -2.31 -7.72 15.00
N ASP A 57 -1.84 -8.94 14.90
CA ASP A 57 -0.55 -9.41 15.42
C ASP A 57 0.61 -8.75 14.69
N ASN A 58 1.51 -8.08 15.41
CA ASN A 58 2.66 -7.40 14.81
C ASN A 58 3.72 -8.37 14.25
N ASN A 59 3.85 -9.57 14.83
CA ASN A 59 4.76 -10.62 14.33
C ASN A 59 4.35 -12.01 14.85
N VAL A 60 3.23 -12.53 14.41
CA VAL A 60 2.71 -13.83 14.84
C VAL A 60 3.69 -14.98 14.57
N LEU A 61 4.48 -14.90 13.49
CA LEU A 61 5.44 -15.94 13.13
C LEU A 61 6.63 -16.06 14.11
N ALA A 62 6.84 -15.04 14.97
CA ALA A 62 7.85 -15.09 16.00
C ALA A 62 7.44 -15.93 17.23
N SER A 63 6.16 -16.32 17.32
CA SER A 63 5.67 -17.13 18.43
C SER A 63 6.13 -18.59 18.30
N ASP A 64 6.61 -19.15 19.41
CA ASP A 64 6.92 -20.57 19.55
C ASP A 64 5.63 -21.42 19.61
N GLN A 65 4.48 -20.77 19.87
CA GLN A 65 3.16 -21.40 19.92
C GLN A 65 2.38 -21.20 18.61
N PHE A 66 3.05 -20.92 17.49
CA PHE A 66 2.39 -20.66 16.21
C PHE A 66 1.47 -21.81 15.79
N SER A 67 1.88 -23.07 15.97
CA SER A 67 1.05 -24.24 15.66
C SER A 67 -0.24 -24.29 16.51
N GLN A 68 -0.16 -23.89 17.80
CA GLN A 68 -1.32 -23.79 18.66
C GLN A 68 -2.27 -22.67 18.20
N ILE A 69 -1.71 -21.52 17.79
CA ILE A 69 -2.50 -20.41 17.24
C ILE A 69 -3.30 -20.88 15.99
N ILE A 70 -2.65 -21.61 15.09
CA ILE A 70 -3.32 -22.15 13.90
C ILE A 70 -4.40 -23.18 14.28
N SER A 71 -4.12 -24.03 15.28
CA SER A 71 -5.12 -24.95 15.83
C SER A 71 -6.35 -24.22 16.37
N ASP A 72 -6.14 -23.13 17.13
CA ASP A 72 -7.25 -22.32 17.63
C ASP A 72 -8.05 -21.64 16.52
N VAL A 73 -7.36 -21.11 15.50
CA VAL A 73 -8.00 -20.52 14.30
C VAL A 73 -8.90 -21.55 13.60
N LYS A 74 -8.42 -22.78 13.41
CA LYS A 74 -9.21 -23.87 12.80
C LYS A 74 -10.38 -24.27 13.70
N ALA A 75 -10.16 -24.38 15.02
CA ALA A 75 -11.23 -24.69 15.98
C ALA A 75 -12.34 -23.62 16.06
N LEU A 76 -12.04 -22.38 15.66
CA LEU A 76 -13.00 -21.28 15.50
C LEU A 76 -13.74 -21.34 14.14
N GLY A 77 -13.49 -22.36 13.32
CA GLY A 77 -14.14 -22.56 12.02
C GLY A 77 -13.52 -21.73 10.89
N PHE A 78 -12.22 -21.38 10.98
CA PHE A 78 -11.48 -20.68 9.93
C PHE A 78 -10.47 -21.60 9.22
N GLU A 79 -10.85 -22.87 9.03
CA GLU A 79 -10.11 -23.80 8.20
C GLU A 79 -10.27 -23.49 6.69
N ARG A 80 -9.40 -24.07 5.87
CA ARG A 80 -9.41 -23.89 4.42
C ARG A 80 -10.78 -24.24 3.84
N GLY A 81 -11.34 -23.33 3.05
CA GLY A 81 -12.63 -23.52 2.39
C GLY A 81 -13.85 -23.27 3.28
N ALA A 82 -13.67 -22.93 4.56
CA ALA A 82 -14.76 -22.64 5.49
C ALA A 82 -15.74 -21.60 4.94
N ARG A 83 -17.02 -21.79 5.23
CA ARG A 83 -18.11 -20.91 4.78
C ARG A 83 -18.93 -20.40 5.95
N PHE A 84 -19.47 -19.20 5.80
CA PHE A 84 -20.36 -18.55 6.74
C PHE A 84 -21.73 -18.34 6.09
N SER A 85 -22.79 -18.86 6.71
CA SER A 85 -24.16 -18.68 6.25
C SER A 85 -24.80 -17.48 6.94
N TYR A 86 -25.50 -16.65 6.20
CA TYR A 86 -26.18 -15.46 6.70
C TYR A 86 -27.47 -15.19 5.93
N LEU A 87 -28.38 -14.45 6.58
CA LEU A 87 -29.61 -13.99 5.93
C LEU A 87 -29.28 -12.72 5.11
N SER A 88 -29.48 -12.80 3.79
CA SER A 88 -29.30 -11.64 2.91
C SER A 88 -30.39 -10.58 3.13
N LYS A 89 -30.17 -9.36 2.65
CA LYS A 89 -31.20 -8.28 2.69
C LYS A 89 -32.50 -8.68 2.00
N ALA A 90 -32.46 -9.63 1.09
CA ALA A 90 -33.64 -10.17 0.38
C ALA A 90 -34.32 -11.34 1.13
N GLY A 91 -33.96 -11.62 2.39
CA GLY A 91 -34.54 -12.69 3.20
C GLY A 91 -34.14 -14.10 2.78
N ARG A 92 -33.08 -14.27 1.98
CA ARG A 92 -32.58 -15.57 1.54
C ARG A 92 -31.35 -15.98 2.33
N ILE A 93 -31.25 -17.26 2.72
CA ILE A 93 -30.02 -17.83 3.28
C ILE A 93 -28.98 -17.88 2.16
N THR A 94 -27.87 -17.21 2.40
CA THR A 94 -26.72 -17.10 1.49
C THR A 94 -25.47 -17.53 2.26
N SER A 95 -24.45 -18.04 1.55
CA SER A 95 -23.18 -18.37 2.18
C SER A 95 -22.02 -17.71 1.44
N ALA A 96 -21.04 -17.25 2.21
CA ALA A 96 -19.78 -16.69 1.70
C ALA A 96 -18.59 -17.42 2.32
N HIS A 97 -17.45 -17.41 1.67
CA HIS A 97 -16.22 -17.91 2.27
C HIS A 97 -15.85 -17.10 3.50
N ARG A 98 -15.37 -17.77 4.53
CA ARG A 98 -14.72 -17.14 5.68
C ARG A 98 -13.33 -16.68 5.27
N ILE A 99 -12.82 -15.65 5.95
CA ILE A 99 -11.50 -15.08 5.70
C ILE A 99 -10.77 -14.98 7.04
N LEU A 100 -9.52 -15.46 7.04
CA LEU A 100 -8.52 -15.13 8.05
C LEU A 100 -7.54 -14.11 7.45
N ASP A 101 -7.31 -12.99 8.12
CA ASP A 101 -6.36 -11.97 7.69
C ASP A 101 -5.38 -11.63 8.82
N PHE A 102 -4.10 -11.96 8.65
CA PHE A 102 -3.01 -11.42 9.50
C PHE A 102 -2.67 -10.02 9.00
N ASN A 103 -3.43 -9.07 9.43
CA ASN A 103 -3.53 -7.73 8.84
C ASN A 103 -2.23 -6.92 8.90
N GLN A 104 -1.36 -7.14 9.90
CA GLN A 104 -0.08 -6.44 10.00
C GLN A 104 1.05 -7.07 9.14
N GLY A 105 0.74 -8.20 8.49
CA GLY A 105 1.67 -8.90 7.62
C GLY A 105 2.54 -9.94 8.33
N LEU A 106 3.11 -10.81 7.53
CA LEU A 106 3.95 -11.93 7.93
C LEU A 106 5.43 -11.60 7.65
N ASP A 107 6.30 -11.82 8.62
CA ASP A 107 7.75 -11.64 8.47
C ASP A 107 8.33 -12.74 7.57
N ALA A 108 8.72 -12.37 6.34
CA ALA A 108 9.28 -13.31 5.36
C ALA A 108 10.47 -14.12 5.90
N ARG A 109 11.25 -13.53 6.82
CA ARG A 109 12.44 -14.17 7.44
C ARG A 109 12.09 -15.33 8.35
N LEU A 110 10.88 -15.34 8.93
CA LEU A 110 10.38 -16.36 9.86
C LEU A 110 9.38 -17.31 9.20
N LEU A 111 9.00 -17.06 7.95
CA LEU A 111 8.03 -17.85 7.20
C LEU A 111 8.72 -19.09 6.60
N THR A 112 8.78 -20.16 7.37
CA THR A 112 9.32 -21.47 6.95
C THR A 112 8.32 -22.24 6.10
N GLU A 113 8.74 -23.36 5.48
CA GLU A 113 7.85 -24.26 4.73
C GLU A 113 6.77 -24.84 5.64
N ASP A 114 7.14 -25.30 6.87
CA ASP A 114 6.18 -25.84 7.84
C ASP A 114 5.12 -24.81 8.24
N LYS A 115 5.52 -23.55 8.47
CA LYS A 115 4.58 -22.48 8.80
C LYS A 115 3.68 -22.14 7.61
N MET A 116 4.20 -22.20 6.38
CA MET A 116 3.39 -22.00 5.18
C MET A 116 2.38 -23.16 5.00
N ALA A 117 2.79 -24.40 5.28
CA ALA A 117 1.89 -25.55 5.28
C ALA A 117 0.73 -25.33 6.27
N LEU A 118 1.03 -24.96 7.52
CA LEU A 118 0.01 -24.66 8.54
C LEU A 118 -0.93 -23.53 8.10
N LEU A 119 -0.40 -22.44 7.54
CA LEU A 119 -1.22 -21.34 7.01
C LEU A 119 -2.16 -21.81 5.90
N SER A 120 -1.68 -22.70 5.02
CA SER A 120 -2.47 -23.21 3.90
C SER A 120 -3.66 -24.07 4.33
N GLU A 121 -3.69 -24.55 5.56
CA GLU A 121 -4.83 -25.28 6.15
C GLU A 121 -5.95 -24.36 6.65
N THR A 122 -5.72 -23.06 6.67
CA THR A 122 -6.66 -22.04 7.16
C THR A 122 -7.37 -21.31 6.02
N ALA A 123 -8.39 -20.53 6.37
CA ALA A 123 -9.09 -19.62 5.45
C ALA A 123 -8.30 -18.34 5.16
N ILE A 124 -6.96 -18.36 5.22
CA ILE A 124 -6.12 -17.18 5.03
C ILE A 124 -6.32 -16.55 3.65
N LYS A 125 -6.66 -15.25 3.66
CA LYS A 125 -6.85 -14.47 2.44
C LYS A 125 -6.91 -12.97 2.78
N PRO A 126 -5.95 -12.17 2.30
CA PRO A 126 -4.74 -12.55 1.57
C PRO A 126 -3.62 -13.06 2.49
N VAL A 127 -2.63 -13.74 1.93
CA VAL A 127 -1.33 -13.93 2.60
C VAL A 127 -0.53 -12.64 2.45
N ARG A 128 -0.32 -11.92 3.54
CA ARG A 128 0.42 -10.65 3.53
C ARG A 128 1.87 -10.87 3.89
N ILE A 129 2.80 -10.53 2.99
CA ILE A 129 4.24 -10.69 3.21
C ILE A 129 4.90 -9.32 3.00
N ALA A 130 5.55 -8.77 4.02
CA ALA A 130 6.20 -7.47 3.92
C ALA A 130 7.42 -7.49 2.97
N PHE A 131 7.59 -6.39 2.20
CA PHE A 131 8.72 -6.20 1.28
C PHE A 131 9.28 -4.77 1.43
N ASP A 132 9.93 -4.52 2.56
CA ASP A 132 10.36 -3.17 2.96
C ASP A 132 11.67 -2.72 2.32
N ASP A 133 12.53 -3.65 1.89
CA ASP A 133 13.87 -3.36 1.38
C ASP A 133 14.25 -4.33 0.24
N LEU A 134 14.78 -3.78 -0.83
CA LEU A 134 15.16 -4.55 -2.03
C LEU A 134 16.26 -5.60 -1.76
N LYS A 135 17.08 -5.42 -0.70
CA LYS A 135 18.06 -6.43 -0.28
C LYS A 135 17.44 -7.78 0.10
N TYR A 136 16.13 -7.80 0.41
CA TYR A 136 15.37 -9.03 0.71
C TYR A 136 14.66 -9.62 -0.52
N ARG A 137 15.03 -9.18 -1.73
CA ARG A 137 14.38 -9.61 -2.98
C ARG A 137 14.29 -11.13 -3.10
N GLU A 138 15.43 -11.83 -3.06
CA GLU A 138 15.47 -13.29 -3.21
C GLU A 138 14.64 -14.02 -2.15
N LEU A 139 14.74 -13.55 -0.89
CA LEU A 139 13.93 -14.08 0.19
C LEU A 139 12.45 -13.88 -0.06
N TYR A 140 12.05 -12.67 -0.45
CA TYR A 140 10.65 -12.33 -0.72
C TYR A 140 10.09 -13.16 -1.88
N GLU A 141 10.77 -13.18 -3.03
CA GLU A 141 10.38 -13.97 -4.19
C GLU A 141 10.24 -15.45 -3.84
N GLY A 142 11.20 -15.99 -3.06
CA GLY A 142 11.15 -17.38 -2.58
C GLY A 142 9.90 -17.67 -1.72
N LYS A 143 9.43 -16.69 -0.90
CA LYS A 143 8.20 -16.87 -0.09
C LYS A 143 6.93 -16.77 -0.93
N ILE A 144 6.89 -15.94 -1.96
CA ILE A 144 5.76 -15.90 -2.91
C ILE A 144 5.66 -17.24 -3.68
N ARG A 145 6.81 -17.77 -4.17
CA ARG A 145 6.85 -19.09 -4.82
C ARG A 145 6.41 -20.21 -3.88
N LEU A 146 6.84 -20.15 -2.62
CA LEU A 146 6.43 -21.08 -1.60
C LEU A 146 4.90 -21.02 -1.36
N ALA A 147 4.33 -19.83 -1.25
CA ALA A 147 2.87 -19.66 -1.11
C ALA A 147 2.12 -20.26 -2.31
N ALA A 148 2.57 -20.01 -3.54
CA ALA A 148 2.01 -20.58 -4.75
C ALA A 148 2.07 -22.12 -4.74
N LYS A 149 3.22 -22.72 -4.30
CA LYS A 149 3.38 -24.17 -4.12
C LYS A 149 2.29 -24.78 -3.22
N PHE A 150 1.86 -24.06 -2.19
CA PHE A 150 0.78 -24.48 -1.28
C PHE A 150 -0.63 -24.09 -1.74
N GLY A 151 -0.77 -23.56 -2.97
CA GLY A 151 -2.06 -23.18 -3.56
C GLY A 151 -2.67 -21.94 -2.91
N LEU A 152 -1.83 -21.05 -2.37
CA LEU A 152 -2.21 -19.74 -1.83
C LEU A 152 -2.01 -18.70 -2.94
N GLU A 153 -3.08 -18.37 -3.65
CA GLU A 153 -3.04 -17.52 -4.86
C GLU A 153 -3.28 -16.04 -4.57
N HIS A 154 -3.96 -15.73 -3.46
CA HIS A 154 -4.27 -14.36 -3.09
C HIS A 154 -3.26 -13.84 -2.08
N LEU A 155 -2.38 -12.97 -2.54
CA LEU A 155 -1.30 -12.42 -1.73
C LEU A 155 -1.36 -10.90 -1.71
N SER A 156 -0.71 -10.31 -0.71
CA SER A 156 -0.48 -8.87 -0.69
C SER A 156 0.83 -8.55 0.00
N ASN A 157 1.31 -7.33 -0.19
CA ASN A 157 2.44 -6.84 0.58
C ASN A 157 2.27 -5.37 0.96
N TYR A 158 2.91 -5.03 2.07
CA TYR A 158 3.23 -3.65 2.40
C TYR A 158 4.61 -3.34 1.85
N VAL A 159 4.75 -2.21 1.15
CA VAL A 159 6.00 -1.75 0.55
C VAL A 159 6.37 -0.42 1.17
N LEU A 160 7.28 -0.43 2.12
CA LEU A 160 7.77 0.78 2.78
C LEU A 160 8.53 1.65 1.77
N TYR A 161 8.25 2.96 1.76
CA TYR A 161 9.01 3.93 0.95
C TYR A 161 9.27 5.21 1.74
N ASN A 162 10.17 6.05 1.26
CA ASN A 162 10.59 7.27 1.94
C ASN A 162 11.39 7.01 3.22
N TYR A 163 12.07 5.89 3.33
CA TYR A 163 13.00 5.61 4.45
C TYR A 163 14.44 5.77 3.98
N LEU A 164 15.17 4.71 3.77
CA LEU A 164 16.53 4.72 3.22
C LEU A 164 16.56 4.36 1.73
N ASP A 165 15.44 3.89 1.21
CA ASP A 165 15.25 3.49 -0.16
C ASP A 165 15.28 4.68 -1.13
N ARG A 166 15.50 4.35 -2.42
CA ARG A 166 15.38 5.30 -3.54
C ARG A 166 14.02 5.15 -4.22
N PRO A 167 13.50 6.18 -4.90
CA PRO A 167 12.28 6.05 -5.69
C PRO A 167 12.33 4.91 -6.71
N SER A 168 13.48 4.68 -7.36
CA SER A 168 13.69 3.56 -8.28
C SER A 168 13.50 2.19 -7.63
N GLU A 169 13.91 2.04 -6.37
CA GLU A 169 13.77 0.78 -5.62
C GLU A 169 12.31 0.53 -5.22
N LEU A 170 11.50 1.58 -4.99
CA LEU A 170 10.06 1.44 -4.87
C LEU A 170 9.46 0.85 -6.14
N TYR A 171 9.79 1.45 -7.31
CA TYR A 171 9.32 0.94 -8.60
C TYR A 171 9.70 -0.52 -8.82
N GLU A 172 10.97 -0.88 -8.58
CA GLU A 172 11.45 -2.27 -8.72
C GLU A 172 10.67 -3.25 -7.85
N ARG A 173 10.45 -2.94 -6.57
CA ARG A 173 9.70 -3.80 -5.66
C ARG A 173 8.26 -4.02 -6.13
N LEU A 174 7.63 -3.00 -6.71
CA LEU A 174 6.29 -3.12 -7.29
C LEU A 174 6.31 -3.94 -8.60
N ALA A 175 7.30 -3.73 -9.46
CA ALA A 175 7.45 -4.45 -10.73
C ALA A 175 7.75 -5.95 -10.55
N ILE A 176 8.50 -6.32 -9.49
CA ILE A 176 8.74 -7.72 -9.12
C ILE A 176 7.41 -8.45 -8.89
N ASN A 177 6.44 -7.83 -8.25
CA ASN A 177 5.13 -8.46 -8.01
C ASN A 177 4.37 -8.74 -9.30
N LEU A 178 4.47 -7.86 -10.30
CA LEU A 178 3.87 -8.11 -11.61
C LEU A 178 4.49 -9.31 -12.30
N SER A 179 5.83 -9.40 -12.27
CA SER A 179 6.54 -10.55 -12.85
C SER A 179 6.15 -11.87 -12.17
N LEU A 180 6.03 -11.87 -10.84
CA LEU A 180 5.59 -13.03 -10.07
C LEU A 180 4.13 -13.40 -10.35
N ASN A 181 3.25 -12.41 -10.56
CA ASN A 181 1.87 -12.66 -10.95
C ASN A 181 1.79 -13.34 -12.32
N GLU A 182 2.55 -12.86 -13.30
CA GLU A 182 2.60 -13.44 -14.64
C GLU A 182 3.22 -14.85 -14.63
N GLU A 183 4.30 -15.05 -13.87
CA GLU A 183 5.03 -16.33 -13.83
C GLU A 183 4.25 -17.43 -13.10
N LEU A 184 3.63 -17.10 -11.96
CA LEU A 184 3.06 -18.09 -11.04
C LEU A 184 1.53 -18.19 -11.10
N GLY A 185 0.88 -17.30 -11.83
CA GLY A 185 -0.59 -17.21 -11.85
C GLY A 185 -1.21 -16.76 -10.53
N VAL A 186 -0.42 -16.15 -9.65
CA VAL A 186 -0.88 -15.61 -8.36
C VAL A 186 -1.37 -14.16 -8.50
N LYS A 187 -2.00 -13.65 -7.44
CA LYS A 187 -2.52 -12.29 -7.37
C LYS A 187 -1.89 -11.57 -6.18
N VAL A 188 -0.76 -10.93 -6.41
CA VAL A 188 -0.08 -10.10 -5.39
C VAL A 188 -0.52 -8.65 -5.54
N PHE A 189 -1.19 -8.12 -4.53
CA PHE A 189 -1.56 -6.70 -4.44
C PHE A 189 -0.57 -5.97 -3.53
N SER A 190 -0.11 -4.80 -3.93
CA SER A 190 0.85 -4.02 -3.16
C SER A 190 0.22 -2.78 -2.55
N TYR A 191 0.58 -2.50 -1.30
CA TYR A 191 0.19 -1.31 -0.55
C TYR A 191 1.43 -0.49 -0.22
N PRO A 192 1.76 0.56 -1.01
CA PRO A 192 2.87 1.44 -0.70
C PRO A 192 2.61 2.22 0.59
N MET A 193 3.48 2.05 1.58
CA MET A 193 3.39 2.66 2.91
C MET A 193 4.49 3.70 3.08
N ARG A 194 4.10 4.97 3.23
CA ARG A 194 5.06 6.05 3.43
C ARG A 194 5.64 6.01 4.85
N TYR A 195 6.96 5.96 4.95
CA TYR A 195 7.63 6.20 6.22
C TYR A 195 7.44 7.64 6.69
N VAL A 196 7.13 7.79 7.97
CA VAL A 196 7.12 9.06 8.71
C VAL A 196 7.98 8.85 9.95
N SER A 197 8.91 9.78 10.21
CA SER A 197 9.80 9.69 11.36
C SER A 197 9.04 9.57 12.67
N LEU A 198 9.43 8.61 13.51
CA LEU A 198 8.85 8.41 14.84
C LEU A 198 9.13 9.58 15.79
N ALA A 199 10.15 10.38 15.50
CA ALA A 199 10.50 11.58 16.26
C ALA A 199 9.74 12.82 15.79
N SER A 200 9.05 12.77 14.65
CA SER A 200 8.34 13.93 14.10
C SER A 200 7.03 14.17 14.83
N LYS A 201 6.85 15.39 15.32
CA LYS A 201 5.57 15.87 15.88
C LYS A 201 4.58 16.26 14.79
N ASP A 202 5.09 16.62 13.60
CA ASP A 202 4.31 17.02 12.44
C ASP A 202 4.36 15.91 11.38
N ARG A 203 3.19 15.49 10.91
CA ARG A 203 3.03 14.45 9.88
C ARG A 203 2.93 15.02 8.46
N LEU A 204 3.12 16.32 8.28
CA LEU A 204 3.06 16.94 6.97
C LEU A 204 4.19 16.41 6.07
N VAL A 205 3.89 16.25 4.79
CA VAL A 205 4.84 15.76 3.78
C VAL A 205 6.06 16.67 3.66
N THR A 206 5.86 17.96 3.84
CA THR A 206 6.87 19.01 3.63
C THR A 206 7.82 19.21 4.81
N THR A 207 7.54 18.61 5.97
CA THR A 207 8.44 18.73 7.13
C THR A 207 9.76 18.01 6.84
N PRO A 208 10.92 18.67 6.93
CA PRO A 208 12.22 18.09 6.56
C PRO A 208 12.51 16.75 7.22
N GLY A 209 12.14 16.56 8.49
CA GLY A 209 12.30 15.31 9.23
C GLY A 209 11.43 14.13 8.74
N ASN A 210 10.49 14.40 7.82
CA ASN A 210 9.59 13.39 7.23
C ASN A 210 9.95 13.07 5.77
N VAL A 211 11.08 13.57 5.27
CA VAL A 211 11.57 13.30 3.92
C VAL A 211 12.83 12.45 4.05
N GLY A 212 12.80 11.26 3.48
CA GLY A 212 13.94 10.34 3.48
C GLY A 212 15.15 10.91 2.71
N PRO A 213 16.37 10.41 2.98
CA PRO A 213 17.61 10.98 2.43
C PRO A 213 17.70 10.93 0.89
N ASN A 214 17.00 9.99 0.26
CA ASN A 214 16.96 9.81 -1.20
C ASN A 214 15.66 10.32 -1.82
N TRP A 215 14.82 10.98 -1.04
CA TRP A 215 13.52 11.49 -1.43
C TRP A 215 13.49 13.02 -1.41
N ASN A 216 12.46 13.58 -1.96
CA ASN A 216 12.19 15.03 -1.88
C ASN A 216 10.67 15.29 -1.83
N PRO A 217 10.22 16.47 -1.42
CA PRO A 217 8.81 16.81 -1.30
C PRO A 217 8.01 16.56 -2.59
N LYS A 218 8.59 16.88 -3.75
CA LYS A 218 7.93 16.68 -5.05
C LYS A 218 7.63 15.21 -5.32
N PHE A 219 8.60 14.31 -5.08
CA PHE A 219 8.42 12.88 -5.31
C PHE A 219 7.36 12.29 -4.38
N LEU A 220 7.36 12.69 -3.11
CA LEU A 220 6.34 12.25 -2.16
C LEU A 220 4.94 12.69 -2.56
N ARG A 221 4.80 13.92 -3.07
CA ARG A 221 3.54 14.43 -3.59
C ARG A 221 3.12 13.69 -4.86
N ALA A 222 4.05 13.40 -5.75
CA ALA A 222 3.78 12.64 -6.97
C ALA A 222 3.29 11.22 -6.65
N ILE A 223 3.95 10.50 -5.72
CA ILE A 223 3.47 9.18 -5.27
C ILE A 223 2.06 9.30 -4.69
N ARG A 224 1.78 10.31 -3.88
CA ARG A 224 0.42 10.53 -3.36
C ARG A 224 -0.61 10.71 -4.48
N CYS A 225 -0.30 11.48 -5.53
CA CYS A 225 -1.18 11.65 -6.70
C CYS A 225 -1.42 10.32 -7.43
N ILE A 226 -0.37 9.52 -7.64
CA ILE A 226 -0.49 8.18 -8.22
C ILE A 226 -1.41 7.31 -7.36
N LEU A 227 -1.18 7.27 -6.05
CA LEU A 227 -1.97 6.46 -5.12
C LEU A 227 -3.43 6.93 -4.99
N LEU A 228 -3.70 8.23 -5.15
CA LEU A 228 -5.08 8.72 -5.24
C LEU A 228 -5.80 8.14 -6.47
N ARG A 229 -5.13 8.10 -7.63
CA ARG A 229 -5.68 7.50 -8.86
C ARG A 229 -5.90 5.99 -8.72
N THR A 230 -5.02 5.30 -8.02
CA THR A 230 -5.09 3.84 -7.83
C THR A 230 -5.84 3.43 -6.54
N LYS A 231 -6.49 4.38 -5.85
CA LYS A 231 -7.19 4.16 -4.56
C LYS A 231 -6.29 3.52 -3.49
N GLY A 232 -5.01 3.85 -3.49
CA GLY A 232 -4.02 3.36 -2.53
C GLY A 232 -3.50 1.95 -2.80
N LEU A 233 -3.94 1.30 -3.87
CA LEU A 233 -3.62 -0.08 -4.20
C LEU A 233 -2.83 -0.16 -5.51
N VAL A 234 -1.82 -1.03 -5.56
CA VAL A 234 -1.17 -1.44 -6.80
C VAL A 234 -1.67 -2.84 -7.15
N GLY A 235 -2.48 -2.90 -8.20
CA GLY A 235 -3.14 -4.13 -8.64
C GLY A 235 -2.24 -5.03 -9.47
N ILE A 236 -2.79 -6.17 -9.87
CA ILE A 236 -2.10 -7.25 -10.59
C ILE A 236 -1.97 -6.98 -12.09
N SER A 237 -2.70 -6.02 -12.64
CA SER A 237 -2.74 -5.75 -14.08
C SER A 237 -1.52 -4.94 -14.52
N LYS A 238 -0.71 -5.50 -15.42
CA LYS A 238 0.45 -4.81 -16.00
C LYS A 238 0.07 -3.53 -16.75
N PRO A 239 -0.95 -3.50 -17.64
CA PRO A 239 -1.38 -2.26 -18.28
C PRO A 239 -1.80 -1.17 -17.28
N TYR A 240 -2.48 -1.56 -16.21
CA TYR A 240 -2.86 -0.63 -15.13
C TYR A 240 -1.63 -0.09 -14.40
N PHE A 241 -0.68 -0.94 -14.07
CA PHE A 241 0.57 -0.53 -13.44
C PHE A 241 1.36 0.43 -14.35
N GLU A 242 1.56 0.09 -15.62
CA GLU A 242 2.29 0.92 -16.58
C GLU A 242 1.60 2.28 -16.78
N ALA A 243 0.27 2.31 -16.82
CA ALA A 243 -0.48 3.55 -16.88
C ALA A 243 -0.29 4.43 -15.62
N ALA A 244 -0.15 3.83 -14.43
CA ALA A 244 0.02 4.54 -13.17
C ALA A 244 1.47 4.92 -12.88
N PHE A 245 2.40 3.97 -13.03
CA PHE A 245 3.80 4.07 -12.60
C PHE A 245 4.80 4.22 -13.75
N GLY A 246 4.37 4.03 -15.01
CA GLY A 246 5.25 4.00 -16.17
C GLY A 246 5.74 2.58 -16.50
N ARG A 247 6.25 2.40 -17.71
CA ARG A 247 6.70 1.11 -18.26
C ARG A 247 8.07 0.68 -17.73
N ASP A 248 8.86 1.64 -17.28
CA ASP A 248 10.19 1.44 -16.73
C ASP A 248 10.54 2.51 -15.69
N VAL A 249 11.66 2.33 -15.00
CA VAL A 249 12.18 3.25 -13.98
C VAL A 249 12.37 4.66 -14.53
N ASN A 250 12.80 4.81 -15.79
CA ASN A 250 13.05 6.13 -16.37
C ASN A 250 11.74 6.88 -16.61
N GLU A 251 10.71 6.18 -17.09
CA GLU A 251 9.38 6.76 -17.24
C GLU A 251 8.78 7.10 -15.87
N PHE A 252 8.93 6.21 -14.89
CA PHE A 252 8.52 6.48 -13.51
C PHE A 252 9.17 7.75 -12.94
N MET A 253 10.48 7.90 -13.07
CA MET A 253 11.19 9.10 -12.59
C MET A 253 10.71 10.37 -13.30
N LYS A 254 10.35 10.29 -14.58
CA LYS A 254 9.71 11.42 -15.30
C LYS A 254 8.33 11.73 -14.73
N ILE A 255 7.53 10.71 -14.39
CA ILE A 255 6.22 10.90 -13.78
C ILE A 255 6.35 11.59 -12.43
N LEU A 256 7.33 11.21 -11.61
CA LEU A 256 7.57 11.85 -10.31
C LEU A 256 7.89 13.34 -10.44
N MET A 257 8.46 13.77 -11.57
CA MET A 257 8.74 15.16 -11.87
C MET A 257 7.54 15.91 -12.46
N MET A 258 6.48 15.24 -12.93
CA MET A 258 5.32 15.92 -13.54
C MET A 258 4.58 16.84 -12.57
N PRO A 259 3.94 17.94 -13.05
CA PRO A 259 2.93 18.67 -12.28
C PRO A 259 1.86 17.72 -11.71
N GLU A 260 1.41 17.97 -10.48
CA GLU A 260 0.45 17.09 -9.79
C GLU A 260 -0.85 16.91 -10.61
N ASP A 261 -1.38 17.99 -11.18
CA ASP A 261 -2.56 17.95 -12.05
C ASP A 261 -2.36 17.01 -13.27
N TYR A 262 -1.15 17.02 -13.85
CA TYR A 262 -0.85 16.14 -14.98
C TYR A 262 -0.77 14.67 -14.58
N ILE A 263 -0.24 14.36 -13.39
CA ILE A 263 -0.23 13.00 -12.84
C ILE A 263 -1.66 12.50 -12.64
N LEU A 264 -2.53 13.31 -12.05
CA LEU A 264 -3.92 12.97 -11.78
C LEU A 264 -4.74 12.78 -13.06
N ARG A 265 -4.42 13.52 -14.13
CA ARG A 265 -5.15 13.51 -15.40
C ARG A 265 -4.45 12.71 -16.50
N ARG A 266 -3.41 11.94 -16.18
CA ARG A 266 -2.79 11.03 -17.15
C ARG A 266 -3.81 10.04 -17.68
N GLY A 267 -3.89 9.93 -19.03
CA GLY A 267 -4.90 9.13 -19.71
C GLY A 267 -6.11 9.94 -20.19
N ASP A 268 -6.36 11.14 -19.67
CA ASP A 268 -7.42 12.02 -20.17
C ASP A 268 -6.97 12.62 -21.50
N SER A 269 -7.78 12.48 -22.53
CA SER A 269 -7.52 13.06 -23.85
C SER A 269 -7.35 14.59 -23.79
N ALA A 270 -8.16 15.26 -22.96
CA ALA A 270 -8.11 16.72 -22.76
C ALA A 270 -6.79 17.19 -22.13
N ALA A 271 -6.14 16.37 -21.29
CA ALA A 271 -4.87 16.71 -20.66
C ALA A 271 -3.65 16.37 -21.53
N SER A 272 -3.81 15.49 -22.52
CA SER A 272 -2.72 14.96 -23.35
C SER A 272 -1.87 16.07 -24.01
N GLY A 273 -2.50 17.07 -24.57
CA GLY A 273 -1.80 18.19 -25.23
C GLY A 273 -0.88 18.97 -24.27
N MET A 274 -1.34 19.21 -23.03
CA MET A 274 -0.56 19.92 -21.99
C MET A 274 0.59 19.07 -21.49
N ILE A 275 0.38 17.77 -21.30
CA ILE A 275 1.41 16.83 -20.87
C ILE A 275 2.52 16.75 -21.93
N HIS A 276 2.16 16.60 -23.19
CA HIS A 276 3.13 16.60 -24.31
C HIS A 276 3.87 17.93 -24.41
N GLN A 277 3.21 19.07 -24.17
CA GLN A 277 3.88 20.37 -24.16
C GLN A 277 4.92 20.45 -23.03
N TRP A 278 4.56 20.04 -21.81
CA TRP A 278 5.48 19.97 -20.69
C TRP A 278 6.68 19.08 -21.01
N GLN A 279 6.45 17.89 -21.59
CA GLN A 279 7.51 16.98 -22.00
C GLN A 279 8.49 17.63 -22.99
N ARG A 280 7.97 18.35 -24.01
CA ARG A 280 8.81 19.08 -24.97
C ARG A 280 9.62 20.18 -24.30
N ASP A 281 8.98 20.96 -23.41
CA ASP A 281 9.63 22.07 -22.75
C ASP A 281 10.77 21.60 -21.82
N VAL A 282 10.55 20.49 -21.09
CA VAL A 282 11.58 19.88 -20.25
C VAL A 282 12.69 19.21 -21.09
N ALA A 283 12.35 18.57 -22.20
CA ALA A 283 13.31 17.93 -23.09
C ALA A 283 14.25 18.94 -23.74
N ALA A 284 13.75 20.15 -24.04
CA ALA A 284 14.51 21.24 -24.64
C ALA A 284 15.52 21.91 -23.72
N LEU A 285 15.48 21.63 -22.42
CA LEU A 285 16.45 22.21 -21.46
C LEU A 285 17.85 21.62 -21.68
N SER A 286 18.87 22.48 -21.66
CA SER A 286 20.27 22.07 -21.60
C SER A 286 20.58 21.33 -20.29
N PRO A 287 21.70 20.61 -20.17
CA PRO A 287 22.07 19.90 -18.92
C PRO A 287 22.05 20.81 -17.69
N SER A 288 22.64 21.99 -17.77
CA SER A 288 22.67 22.96 -16.67
C SER A 288 21.29 23.52 -16.31
N GLU A 289 20.42 23.71 -17.30
CA GLU A 289 19.04 24.15 -17.10
C GLU A 289 18.18 23.04 -16.50
N LYS A 290 18.44 21.76 -16.85
CA LYS A 290 17.78 20.60 -16.21
C LYS A 290 18.12 20.52 -14.73
N ASP A 291 19.37 20.75 -14.35
CA ASP A 291 19.79 20.77 -12.94
C ASP A 291 19.12 21.91 -12.18
N MET A 292 19.02 23.09 -12.80
CA MET A 292 18.32 24.24 -12.21
C MET A 292 16.83 23.96 -12.06
N PHE A 293 16.18 23.47 -13.10
CA PHE A 293 14.78 23.08 -13.10
C PHE A 293 14.50 22.02 -12.03
N ALA A 294 15.34 20.98 -11.95
CA ALA A 294 15.18 19.90 -10.96
C ALA A 294 15.24 20.45 -9.53
N ARG A 295 16.22 21.32 -9.21
CA ARG A 295 16.33 21.96 -7.89
C ARG A 295 15.07 22.74 -7.53
N ILE A 296 14.50 23.50 -8.46
CA ILE A 296 13.28 24.26 -8.23
C ILE A 296 12.10 23.30 -7.96
N VAL A 297 11.91 22.32 -8.84
CA VAL A 297 10.75 21.42 -8.77
C VAL A 297 10.78 20.52 -7.54
N GLN A 298 11.96 20.06 -7.14
CA GLN A 298 12.13 19.14 -6.00
C GLN A 298 11.70 19.73 -4.65
N THR A 299 11.71 21.07 -4.50
CA THR A 299 11.19 21.74 -3.29
C THR A 299 9.69 21.57 -3.13
N ASN A 300 8.97 21.39 -4.23
CA ASN A 300 7.51 21.44 -4.32
C ASN A 300 6.88 22.74 -3.79
N GLN A 301 7.64 23.84 -3.83
CA GLN A 301 7.23 25.17 -3.41
C GLN A 301 7.15 26.06 -4.65
N PHE A 302 5.95 26.19 -5.24
CA PHE A 302 5.77 26.88 -6.52
C PHE A 302 5.16 28.28 -6.38
N ARG A 303 4.64 28.66 -5.20
CA ARG A 303 3.98 29.96 -4.98
C ARG A 303 4.96 31.13 -4.94
N ASP A 304 6.14 30.88 -4.38
CA ASP A 304 7.12 31.93 -4.07
C ASP A 304 8.39 31.78 -4.92
N ILE A 305 8.27 31.23 -6.14
CA ILE A 305 9.41 31.10 -7.04
C ILE A 305 9.82 32.50 -7.51
N ASP A 306 11.06 32.88 -7.22
CA ASP A 306 11.66 34.02 -7.87
C ASP A 306 12.10 33.64 -9.31
N PHE A 307 11.36 34.15 -10.27
CA PHE A 307 11.68 34.00 -11.68
C PHE A 307 12.74 34.98 -12.19
N HIS A 308 13.17 35.93 -11.37
CA HIS A 308 14.19 36.91 -11.77
C HIS A 308 15.51 36.16 -12.06
N GLY A 309 16.15 36.46 -13.18
CA GLY A 309 17.43 35.86 -13.56
C GLY A 309 17.36 34.40 -14.11
N LEU A 310 16.20 33.71 -14.04
CA LEU A 310 16.10 32.37 -14.63
C LEU A 310 16.09 32.42 -16.17
N PRO A 311 16.71 31.45 -16.86
CA PRO A 311 16.60 31.29 -18.32
C PRO A 311 15.14 31.16 -18.76
N ARG A 312 14.84 31.70 -19.96
CA ARG A 312 13.47 31.68 -20.52
C ARG A 312 12.91 30.24 -20.64
N SER A 313 13.76 29.30 -21.02
CA SER A 313 13.44 27.86 -21.10
C SER A 313 13.04 27.27 -19.76
N VAL A 314 13.79 27.58 -18.69
CA VAL A 314 13.49 27.16 -17.32
C VAL A 314 12.19 27.77 -16.81
N LYS A 315 11.98 29.09 -17.05
CA LYS A 315 10.71 29.76 -16.72
C LYS A 315 9.52 29.05 -17.39
N LYS A 316 9.66 28.73 -18.69
CA LYS A 316 8.61 28.04 -19.46
C LYS A 316 8.31 26.65 -18.89
N ALA A 317 9.34 25.84 -18.61
CA ALA A 317 9.14 24.51 -18.04
C ALA A 317 8.53 24.58 -16.62
N THR A 318 8.94 25.55 -15.80
CA THR A 318 8.44 25.72 -14.43
C THR A 318 7.02 26.30 -14.40
N SER A 319 6.60 27.07 -15.41
CA SER A 319 5.25 27.65 -15.46
C SER A 319 4.13 26.61 -15.46
N HIS A 320 4.41 25.37 -15.85
CA HIS A 320 3.43 24.28 -15.79
C HIS A 320 3.06 23.87 -14.34
N TYR A 321 3.84 24.29 -13.33
CA TYR A 321 3.58 23.98 -11.91
C TYR A 321 2.88 25.14 -11.19
N LEU A 322 2.75 26.29 -11.83
CA LEU A 322 2.02 27.40 -11.27
C LEU A 322 0.54 27.07 -11.27
N ALA A 323 -0.11 27.23 -10.12
CA ALA A 323 -1.46 26.79 -9.88
C ALA A 323 -2.44 27.27 -10.96
N ARG A 324 -2.99 26.34 -11.71
CA ARG A 324 -4.34 26.48 -12.26
C ARG A 324 -5.26 26.16 -11.09
N ASP A 325 -6.34 26.90 -10.96
CA ASP A 325 -7.30 26.81 -9.88
C ASP A 325 -7.59 25.34 -9.50
N MET A 326 -7.04 24.90 -8.36
CA MET A 326 -7.13 23.52 -7.86
C MET A 326 -8.42 23.31 -7.07
N SER A 327 -9.35 24.27 -7.07
CA SER A 327 -10.63 24.20 -6.34
C SER A 327 -11.50 23.00 -6.70
N ASN A 328 -11.27 22.39 -7.87
CA ASN A 328 -12.01 21.23 -8.36
C ASN A 328 -11.33 19.87 -8.10
N LEU A 329 -10.22 19.81 -7.38
CA LEU A 329 -9.53 18.54 -7.10
C LEU A 329 -10.37 17.56 -6.25
N HIS A 330 -11.28 18.07 -5.42
CA HIS A 330 -12.25 17.26 -4.72
C HIS A 330 -13.25 16.56 -5.65
N LEU A 331 -13.59 17.16 -6.78
CA LEU A 331 -14.51 16.58 -7.75
C LEU A 331 -13.86 15.48 -8.61
N LEU A 332 -12.55 15.62 -8.90
CA LEU A 332 -11.80 14.62 -9.69
C LEU A 332 -11.51 13.32 -8.89
N ALA A 333 -11.58 13.36 -7.56
CA ALA A 333 -11.47 12.18 -6.71
C ALA A 333 -12.76 11.34 -6.65
N THR A 334 -13.89 11.88 -7.12
CA THR A 334 -15.21 11.26 -7.03
C THR A 334 -15.78 10.78 -8.35
N GLU A 335 -15.24 11.24 -9.50
CA GLU A 335 -15.64 10.73 -10.81
C GLU A 335 -14.58 9.78 -11.38
N PRO A 336 -14.92 8.51 -11.68
CA PRO A 336 -14.04 7.63 -12.42
C PRO A 336 -13.91 8.19 -13.84
N GLY A 337 -12.69 8.65 -14.20
CA GLY A 337 -12.40 9.11 -15.56
C GLY A 337 -12.71 8.00 -16.56
N ALA A 338 -13.44 8.33 -17.63
CA ALA A 338 -13.76 7.42 -18.71
C ALA A 338 -12.45 6.91 -19.35
N GLY A 339 -12.08 5.68 -19.06
CA GLY A 339 -10.85 5.02 -19.53
C GLY A 339 -10.15 4.19 -18.47
N PHE A 340 -10.58 4.27 -17.22
CA PHE A 340 -10.06 3.48 -16.13
C PHE A 340 -11.25 2.89 -15.36
N ASP A 341 -11.81 1.79 -15.85
CA ASP A 341 -12.83 1.04 -15.11
C ASP A 341 -12.15 -0.02 -14.25
N PRO A 342 -12.11 0.19 -12.90
CA PRO A 342 -11.58 -0.83 -12.00
C PRO A 342 -12.48 -2.08 -11.96
N ALA A 343 -13.71 -2.01 -12.45
CA ALA A 343 -14.64 -3.14 -12.42
C ALA A 343 -14.32 -4.23 -13.45
N GLU A 344 -13.61 -3.91 -14.55
CA GLU A 344 -13.20 -4.93 -15.53
C GLU A 344 -12.04 -5.82 -15.03
N THR A 345 -11.41 -5.49 -13.89
CA THR A 345 -10.25 -6.22 -13.36
C THR A 345 -10.40 -6.68 -11.91
N GLU A 346 -11.50 -6.35 -11.25
CA GLU A 346 -11.74 -6.87 -9.89
C GLU A 346 -12.58 -8.14 -9.94
N PRO A 347 -11.98 -9.32 -9.63
CA PRO A 347 -12.79 -10.34 -8.99
C PRO A 347 -13.25 -9.75 -7.65
N GLU A 348 -14.47 -10.06 -7.20
CA GLU A 348 -15.03 -9.71 -5.89
C GLU A 348 -14.10 -10.16 -4.72
N VAL A 349 -12.95 -9.54 -4.61
CA VAL A 349 -12.14 -9.58 -3.41
C VAL A 349 -12.66 -8.46 -2.54
N GLY A 350 -13.48 -8.79 -1.56
CA GLY A 350 -13.88 -7.86 -0.51
C GLY A 350 -12.66 -7.38 0.26
N ILE A 351 -11.89 -6.50 -0.34
CA ILE A 351 -10.76 -5.84 0.29
C ILE A 351 -11.36 -4.71 1.09
N GLY A 352 -11.44 -4.91 2.39
CA GLY A 352 -11.71 -3.83 3.33
C GLY A 352 -10.66 -2.76 3.13
N GLY A 353 -11.10 -1.55 2.79
CA GLY A 353 -10.22 -0.39 2.78
C GLY A 353 -9.54 -0.31 4.15
N ASP A 354 -8.21 -0.32 4.14
CA ASP A 354 -7.40 -0.17 5.34
C ASP A 354 -7.68 1.23 5.92
N PRO A 355 -8.22 1.38 7.16
CA PRO A 355 -8.49 2.67 7.76
C PRO A 355 -7.26 3.58 7.86
N TRP A 356 -6.05 3.00 7.75
CA TRP A 356 -4.78 3.71 7.81
C TRP A 356 -4.41 4.43 6.50
N LEU A 357 -5.08 4.13 5.39
CA LEU A 357 -4.87 4.82 4.11
C LEU A 357 -5.61 6.17 4.04
N LEU A 358 -6.56 6.41 4.94
CA LEU A 358 -7.27 7.69 5.09
C LEU A 358 -6.62 8.56 6.17
N GLY A 359 -5.30 8.71 6.15
CA GLY A 359 -4.57 9.65 6.98
C GLY A 359 -4.98 11.09 6.70
N GLY A 360 -6.03 11.57 7.35
CA GLY A 360 -6.51 12.93 7.24
C GLY A 360 -7.94 13.14 7.69
N VAL A 361 -8.36 12.53 8.81
CA VAL A 361 -9.54 13.02 9.53
C VAL A 361 -9.09 13.40 10.93
N ASP A 362 -9.27 14.69 11.26
CA ASP A 362 -9.11 15.25 12.59
C ASP A 362 -9.82 14.40 13.64
N VAL A 363 -9.05 13.78 14.53
CA VAL A 363 -9.54 13.32 15.83
C VAL A 363 -9.30 14.45 16.83
N ALA A 364 -10.07 15.51 16.67
CA ALA A 364 -10.22 16.57 17.65
C ALA A 364 -11.72 16.86 17.79
N ALA A 365 -12.47 15.96 18.41
CA ALA A 365 -13.71 16.24 19.16
C ALA A 365 -14.33 14.93 19.65
N ALA A 366 -13.88 14.43 20.78
CA ALA A 366 -14.75 13.73 21.74
C ALA A 366 -13.99 13.71 23.09
N LYS A 367 -14.43 14.59 23.95
CA LYS A 367 -14.18 14.50 25.39
C LYS A 367 -14.91 13.30 25.99
#